data_22a055d2185c4c45c1699c60cd509779
#
_entry.id   22a055d2185c4c45c1699c60cd509779
#
_cell.length_a   1.000
_cell.length_b   1.000
_cell.length_c   1.000
_cell.angle_alpha   90.00
_cell.angle_beta   90.00
_cell.angle_gamma   90.00
#
_symmetry.space_group_name_H-M   'P 1'
#
loop_
_entity.id
_entity.type
_entity.pdbx_description
1 polymer ?
#
loop_
_entity_poly.entity_id
_entity_poly.type
_entity_poly.pdbx_seq_one_letter_code
_entity_poly.pdbx_strand_id
1 'polypeptide(L)'
;MIRLEKMKSVRVFGLAAFLGVVVFLQGCAGTVQDSSADLQPTVNTTGNESDARNRARIHTELAAGYFELGNFGVALEEVRVAEQSDSSYSPIYNVAGLIYAALKDDRRAEENFNRALRLSPADPDINNNYGMYLCQRGREADGIKYLLVAVQNPLYQNPERSFVNAGVCARRRGDNAAAQDFFLRAIAVRPNQPQALYQLADLAYASANYAGAQGYLRRLAQAAQANAEVLWLAIRVERRMGNAIGEASYTQQLRKNFPESKEAAALQAGRFE
;
A
#
# COMPACT_ATOMS: atom_id res chain seq x y z
N MET A 1 -20.00 -40.86 -23.16
CA MET A 1 -19.69 -41.00 -24.59
C MET A 1 -18.63 -39.96 -24.90
N ILE A 2 -17.34 -40.35 -24.78
CA ILE A 2 -16.45 -40.81 -25.86
C ILE A 2 -16.21 -39.65 -26.87
N ARG A 3 -15.01 -39.06 -26.87
CA ARG A 3 -13.90 -39.50 -27.70
C ARG A 3 -12.56 -38.84 -27.32
N LEU A 4 -11.61 -39.69 -26.99
CA LEU A 4 -10.16 -39.53 -27.07
C LEU A 4 -9.72 -39.74 -28.55
N GLU A 5 -8.85 -38.94 -29.09
CA GLU A 5 -7.92 -39.28 -30.18
C GLU A 5 -6.67 -38.42 -30.03
N LYS A 6 -5.63 -39.03 -29.68
CA LYS A 6 -4.56 -39.80 -30.36
C LYS A 6 -3.35 -38.91 -30.67
N MET A 7 -2.33 -39.28 -29.95
CA MET A 7 -0.90 -39.03 -30.22
C MET A 7 -0.49 -39.40 -31.64
N LYS A 8 0.43 -38.66 -32.23
CA LYS A 8 1.39 -39.21 -33.21
C LYS A 8 2.80 -38.77 -32.88
N SER A 9 3.58 -39.78 -32.54
CA SER A 9 5.03 -39.88 -32.53
C SER A 9 5.60 -39.74 -33.94
N VAL A 10 6.72 -39.01 -34.08
CA VAL A 10 7.64 -39.24 -35.19
C VAL A 10 9.06 -39.30 -34.65
N ARG A 11 9.63 -40.49 -34.71
CA ARG A 11 11.05 -40.78 -34.67
C ARG A 11 11.62 -40.48 -36.05
N VAL A 12 12.92 -40.14 -36.14
CA VAL A 12 13.88 -40.79 -37.04
C VAL A 12 15.20 -40.00 -37.07
N PHE A 13 16.26 -40.67 -36.61
CA PHE A 13 17.58 -40.97 -37.16
C PHE A 13 18.37 -39.84 -37.87
N GLY A 14 19.60 -39.73 -37.44
CA GLY A 14 20.69 -39.09 -38.23
C GLY A 14 22.03 -39.23 -37.52
N LEU A 15 22.65 -40.38 -37.72
CA LEU A 15 24.04 -40.71 -37.36
C LEU A 15 24.94 -40.17 -38.50
N ALA A 16 25.96 -39.37 -38.19
CA ALA A 16 27.11 -39.21 -39.07
C ALA A 16 28.35 -38.83 -38.28
N ALA A 17 29.29 -39.72 -38.33
CA ALA A 17 30.67 -39.60 -37.86
C ALA A 17 31.48 -38.73 -38.85
N PHE A 18 32.48 -37.99 -38.37
CA PHE A 18 33.74 -37.79 -39.15
C PHE A 18 34.83 -37.20 -38.22
N LEU A 19 35.84 -38.02 -38.03
CA LEU A 19 37.28 -37.82 -38.24
C LEU A 19 38.00 -36.62 -37.62
N GLY A 20 38.95 -37.01 -36.87
CA GLY A 20 40.00 -36.33 -36.18
C GLY A 20 40.91 -35.44 -36.99
N VAL A 21 41.43 -34.47 -36.28
CA VAL A 21 42.72 -33.85 -36.58
C VAL A 21 43.52 -33.77 -35.28
N VAL A 22 44.56 -34.57 -35.22
CA VAL A 22 45.61 -34.47 -34.18
C VAL A 22 46.61 -33.41 -34.66
N VAL A 23 46.68 -32.30 -33.97
CA VAL A 23 47.75 -31.31 -34.13
C VAL A 23 48.66 -31.38 -32.92
N PHE A 24 49.85 -31.90 -33.14
CA PHE A 24 50.99 -31.80 -32.19
C PHE A 24 51.44 -30.33 -32.14
N LEU A 25 51.39 -29.73 -31.00
CA LEU A 25 52.14 -28.53 -30.71
C LEU A 25 53.08 -28.83 -29.55
N GLN A 26 54.35 -28.81 -29.85
CA GLN A 26 55.48 -28.99 -28.91
C GLN A 26 55.55 -27.82 -27.98
N GLY A 27 55.75 -28.16 -26.70
CA GLY A 27 55.82 -27.22 -25.60
C GLY A 27 57.09 -26.37 -25.61
N CYS A 28 56.98 -25.18 -25.13
CA CYS A 28 58.04 -24.44 -24.48
C CYS A 28 57.89 -24.60 -22.97
N ALA A 29 58.86 -25.26 -22.37
CA ALA A 29 59.02 -25.29 -20.92
C ALA A 29 59.47 -23.89 -20.45
N GLY A 30 58.51 -23.08 -20.06
CA GLY A 30 58.74 -21.86 -19.30
C GLY A 30 58.70 -22.20 -17.83
N THR A 31 59.80 -21.98 -17.10
CA THR A 31 59.90 -22.07 -15.65
C THR A 31 58.83 -21.15 -15.03
N VAL A 32 57.80 -21.75 -14.45
CA VAL A 32 56.82 -21.02 -13.62
C VAL A 32 57.54 -20.66 -12.34
N GLN A 33 57.89 -19.38 -12.24
CA GLN A 33 58.30 -18.77 -11.00
C GLN A 33 57.05 -18.68 -10.12
N ASP A 34 57.05 -19.46 -9.06
CA ASP A 34 56.00 -19.52 -8.06
C ASP A 34 55.97 -18.17 -7.30
N SER A 35 55.23 -17.21 -7.88
CA SER A 35 54.82 -16.01 -7.18
C SER A 35 53.51 -16.34 -6.48
N SER A 36 53.61 -17.00 -5.33
CA SER A 36 52.56 -17.03 -4.35
C SER A 36 52.34 -15.60 -3.83
N ALA A 37 51.82 -14.73 -4.68
CA ALA A 37 51.17 -13.52 -4.21
C ALA A 37 49.94 -13.99 -3.43
N ASP A 38 50.04 -13.88 -2.12
CA ASP A 38 48.91 -13.98 -1.19
C ASP A 38 47.77 -13.11 -1.72
N LEU A 39 46.86 -13.73 -2.50
CA LEU A 39 45.56 -13.16 -2.78
C LEU A 39 44.73 -13.29 -1.49
N GLN A 40 45.09 -12.46 -0.52
CA GLN A 40 44.14 -12.15 0.54
C GLN A 40 42.90 -11.56 -0.16
N PRO A 41 41.71 -12.18 -0.03
CA PRO A 41 40.51 -11.56 -0.52
C PRO A 41 40.37 -10.23 0.22
N THR A 42 40.59 -9.13 -0.49
CA THR A 42 40.20 -7.82 0.01
C THR A 42 38.70 -7.90 0.21
N VAL A 43 38.29 -8.22 1.44
CA VAL A 43 36.88 -8.08 1.85
C VAL A 43 36.58 -6.62 1.66
N ASN A 44 35.86 -6.32 0.58
CA ASN A 44 35.29 -4.99 0.33
C ASN A 44 34.34 -4.69 1.50
N THR A 45 34.83 -3.92 2.48
CA THR A 45 34.03 -3.48 3.64
C THR A 45 32.79 -2.72 3.21
N THR A 46 32.80 -2.12 2.02
CA THR A 46 31.61 -1.54 1.37
C THR A 46 30.55 -2.58 1.00
N GLY A 47 30.95 -3.84 0.68
CA GLY A 47 30.02 -4.93 0.42
C GLY A 47 29.26 -5.38 1.68
N ASN A 48 29.93 -5.44 2.82
CA ASN A 48 29.29 -5.86 4.08
C ASN A 48 28.24 -4.87 4.61
N GLU A 49 28.47 -3.57 4.45
CA GLU A 49 27.49 -2.56 4.87
C GLU A 49 26.24 -2.60 3.96
N SER A 50 26.42 -2.77 2.65
CA SER A 50 25.32 -2.97 1.71
C SER A 50 24.55 -4.26 1.98
N ASP A 51 25.21 -5.35 2.37
CA ASP A 51 24.58 -6.64 2.66
C ASP A 51 23.76 -6.60 3.96
N ALA A 52 24.26 -5.94 5.01
CA ALA A 52 23.52 -5.74 6.26
C ALA A 52 22.25 -4.90 6.03
N ARG A 53 22.37 -3.79 5.30
CA ARG A 53 21.25 -2.94 4.92
C ARG A 53 20.24 -3.70 4.06
N ASN A 54 20.70 -4.48 3.09
CA ASN A 54 19.84 -5.29 2.23
C ASN A 54 19.08 -6.35 3.03
N ARG A 55 19.72 -7.03 3.97
CA ARG A 55 19.03 -7.97 4.87
C ARG A 55 17.98 -7.27 5.71
N ALA A 56 18.31 -6.13 6.32
CA ALA A 56 17.36 -5.35 7.10
C ALA A 56 16.15 -4.94 6.25
N ARG A 57 16.36 -4.50 5.01
CA ARG A 57 15.28 -4.15 4.09
C ARG A 57 14.38 -5.34 3.78
N ILE A 58 14.96 -6.50 3.42
CA ILE A 58 14.20 -7.72 3.08
C ILE A 58 13.34 -8.17 4.27
N HIS A 59 13.90 -8.25 5.47
CA HIS A 59 13.15 -8.64 6.65
C HIS A 59 12.10 -7.60 7.05
N THR A 60 12.33 -6.31 6.79
CA THR A 60 11.32 -5.27 7.00
C THR A 60 10.16 -5.41 6.02
N GLU A 61 10.42 -5.73 4.76
CA GLU A 61 9.38 -6.01 3.75
C GLU A 61 8.58 -7.27 4.10
N LEU A 62 9.24 -8.33 4.58
CA LEU A 62 8.57 -9.53 5.09
C LEU A 62 7.69 -9.20 6.30
N ALA A 63 8.21 -8.43 7.26
CA ALA A 63 7.43 -7.97 8.41
C ALA A 63 6.17 -7.20 7.99
N ALA A 64 6.29 -6.30 7.00
CA ALA A 64 5.14 -5.57 6.46
C ALA A 64 4.12 -6.52 5.80
N GLY A 65 4.58 -7.51 5.01
CA GLY A 65 3.71 -8.52 4.41
C GLY A 65 2.98 -9.37 5.44
N TYR A 66 3.67 -9.85 6.48
CA TYR A 66 3.02 -10.60 7.56
C TYR A 66 2.08 -9.73 8.39
N PHE A 67 2.38 -8.46 8.56
CA PHE A 67 1.48 -7.50 9.19
C PHE A 67 0.17 -7.36 8.40
N GLU A 68 0.23 -7.22 7.08
CA GLU A 68 -0.95 -7.15 6.20
C GLU A 68 -1.82 -8.42 6.27
N LEU A 69 -1.19 -9.58 6.47
CA LEU A 69 -1.87 -10.86 6.68
C LEU A 69 -2.41 -11.04 8.11
N GLY A 70 -2.18 -10.09 9.02
CA GLY A 70 -2.57 -10.18 10.43
C GLY A 70 -1.70 -11.13 11.27
N ASN A 71 -0.59 -11.64 10.73
CA ASN A 71 0.33 -12.55 11.41
C ASN A 71 1.35 -11.77 12.26
N PHE A 72 0.87 -11.04 13.27
CA PHE A 72 1.67 -10.10 14.05
C PHE A 72 2.87 -10.74 14.78
N GLY A 73 2.74 -11.99 15.20
CA GLY A 73 3.86 -12.72 15.85
C GLY A 73 5.03 -12.91 14.90
N VAL A 74 4.77 -13.41 13.68
CA VAL A 74 5.80 -13.60 12.66
C VAL A 74 6.35 -12.25 12.21
N ALA A 75 5.49 -11.24 12.02
CA ALA A 75 5.92 -9.89 11.68
C ALA A 75 6.91 -9.31 12.69
N LEU A 76 6.70 -9.53 14.00
CA LEU A 76 7.64 -9.07 15.05
C LEU A 76 8.96 -9.85 15.05
N GLU A 77 8.96 -11.14 14.69
CA GLU A 77 10.22 -11.88 14.51
C GLU A 77 11.03 -11.35 13.33
N GLU A 78 10.38 -11.03 12.21
CA GLU A 78 11.04 -10.40 11.07
C GLU A 78 11.60 -9.01 11.42
N VAL A 79 10.86 -8.20 12.18
CA VAL A 79 11.35 -6.93 12.73
C VAL A 79 12.63 -7.15 13.55
N ARG A 80 12.67 -8.16 14.42
CA ARG A 80 13.85 -8.48 15.24
C ARG A 80 15.06 -8.84 14.39
N VAL A 81 14.86 -9.66 13.34
CA VAL A 81 15.94 -10.04 12.42
C VAL A 81 16.43 -8.81 11.64
N ALA A 82 15.52 -7.96 11.17
CA ALA A 82 15.87 -6.71 10.50
C ALA A 82 16.71 -5.80 11.41
N GLU A 83 16.29 -5.63 12.67
CA GLU A 83 16.99 -4.78 13.65
C GLU A 83 18.39 -5.32 13.97
N GLN A 84 18.55 -6.65 14.09
CA GLN A 84 19.87 -7.28 14.28
C GLN A 84 20.79 -7.11 13.06
N SER A 85 20.21 -7.00 11.87
CA SER A 85 20.96 -6.79 10.63
C SER A 85 21.47 -5.36 10.51
N ASP A 86 20.57 -4.37 10.69
CA ASP A 86 20.93 -2.94 10.66
C ASP A 86 19.95 -2.10 11.48
N SER A 87 20.29 -1.82 12.72
CA SER A 87 19.45 -1.04 13.64
C SER A 87 19.32 0.45 13.28
N SER A 88 20.03 0.93 12.25
CA SER A 88 19.92 2.31 11.74
C SER A 88 18.90 2.45 10.59
N TYR A 89 18.28 1.34 10.15
CA TYR A 89 17.30 1.33 9.08
C TYR A 89 15.91 1.74 9.62
N SER A 90 15.54 3.00 9.44
CA SER A 90 14.32 3.59 10.01
C SER A 90 13.01 2.89 9.67
N PRO A 91 12.82 2.28 8.45
CA PRO A 91 11.57 1.59 8.12
C PRO A 91 11.23 0.42 9.04
N ILE A 92 12.23 -0.22 9.69
CA ILE A 92 12.00 -1.27 10.70
C ILE A 92 11.05 -0.76 11.78
N TYR A 93 11.36 0.42 12.33
CA TYR A 93 10.62 1.00 13.46
C TYR A 93 9.26 1.57 13.01
N ASN A 94 9.15 1.98 11.75
CA ASN A 94 7.86 2.34 11.17
C ASN A 94 6.92 1.12 11.13
N VAL A 95 7.38 -0.02 10.62
CA VAL A 95 6.60 -1.27 10.57
C VAL A 95 6.30 -1.77 11.99
N ALA A 96 7.28 -1.76 12.89
CA ALA A 96 7.07 -2.13 14.30
C ALA A 96 6.01 -1.24 14.96
N GLY A 97 6.03 0.08 14.72
CA GLY A 97 5.02 1.01 15.19
C GLY A 97 3.61 0.64 14.73
N LEU A 98 3.44 0.28 13.46
CA LEU A 98 2.16 -0.18 12.90
C LEU A 98 1.68 -1.49 13.55
N ILE A 99 2.59 -2.46 13.72
CA ILE A 99 2.26 -3.75 14.36
C ILE A 99 1.78 -3.53 15.80
N TYR A 100 2.54 -2.75 16.61
CA TYR A 100 2.13 -2.47 17.99
C TYR A 100 0.85 -1.64 18.09
N ALA A 101 0.61 -0.72 17.15
CA ALA A 101 -0.65 0.01 17.07
C ALA A 101 -1.85 -0.93 16.80
N ALA A 102 -1.69 -1.94 15.94
CA ALA A 102 -2.71 -2.95 15.68
C ALA A 102 -2.94 -3.87 16.90
N LEU A 103 -1.88 -4.18 17.65
CA LEU A 103 -1.94 -4.93 18.91
C LEU A 103 -2.47 -4.08 20.08
N LYS A 104 -2.79 -2.79 19.85
CA LYS A 104 -3.26 -1.82 20.86
C LYS A 104 -2.23 -1.57 22.00
N ASP A 105 -0.96 -1.80 21.72
CA ASP A 105 0.15 -1.42 22.59
C ASP A 105 0.65 -0.04 22.20
N ASP A 106 -0.07 0.98 22.64
CA ASP A 106 0.20 2.37 22.26
C ASP A 106 1.57 2.85 22.75
N ARG A 107 2.06 2.35 23.90
CA ARG A 107 3.39 2.69 24.41
C ARG A 107 4.48 2.24 23.43
N ARG A 108 4.48 0.97 23.06
CA ARG A 108 5.47 0.45 22.10
C ARG A 108 5.29 1.02 20.70
N ALA A 109 4.06 1.29 20.28
CA ALA A 109 3.79 1.94 19.01
C ALA A 109 4.47 3.33 18.93
N GLU A 110 4.25 4.19 19.93
CA GLU A 110 4.84 5.53 19.97
C GLU A 110 6.37 5.49 20.12
N GLU A 111 6.93 4.59 20.92
CA GLU A 111 8.38 4.40 21.06
C GLU A 111 9.02 4.11 19.70
N ASN A 112 8.40 3.20 18.92
CA ASN A 112 8.91 2.82 17.61
C ASN A 112 8.73 3.93 16.57
N PHE A 113 7.56 4.56 16.44
CA PHE A 113 7.40 5.70 15.53
C PHE A 113 8.36 6.84 15.86
N ASN A 114 8.56 7.16 17.12
CA ASN A 114 9.52 8.17 17.53
C ASN A 114 10.98 7.77 17.19
N ARG A 115 11.32 6.48 17.28
CA ARG A 115 12.65 5.99 16.85
C ARG A 115 12.81 6.11 15.35
N ALA A 116 11.78 5.75 14.57
CA ALA A 116 11.79 5.92 13.11
C ALA A 116 12.00 7.39 12.71
N LEU A 117 11.28 8.31 13.33
CA LEU A 117 11.38 9.75 13.08
C LEU A 117 12.72 10.33 13.51
N ARG A 118 13.35 9.84 14.60
CA ARG A 118 14.71 10.28 14.95
C ARG A 118 15.74 9.88 13.91
N LEU A 119 15.58 8.70 13.29
CA LEU A 119 16.48 8.22 12.24
C LEU A 119 16.22 8.90 10.89
N SER A 120 14.97 9.18 10.58
CA SER A 120 14.54 9.76 9.29
C SER A 120 13.38 10.74 9.47
N PRO A 121 13.65 11.98 9.93
CA PRO A 121 12.57 12.94 10.29
C PRO A 121 11.69 13.37 9.12
N ALA A 122 12.25 13.40 7.91
CA ALA A 122 11.55 13.83 6.69
C ALA A 122 11.03 12.66 5.83
N ASP A 123 11.11 11.42 6.32
CA ASP A 123 10.59 10.26 5.60
C ASP A 123 9.06 10.36 5.50
N PRO A 124 8.50 10.39 4.26
CA PRO A 124 7.07 10.63 4.09
C PRO A 124 6.19 9.48 4.57
N ASP A 125 6.64 8.23 4.44
CA ASP A 125 5.85 7.08 4.88
C ASP A 125 5.79 6.98 6.40
N ILE A 126 6.90 7.28 7.09
CA ILE A 126 6.94 7.33 8.56
C ILE A 126 6.00 8.45 9.06
N ASN A 127 6.11 9.65 8.47
CA ASN A 127 5.28 10.79 8.84
C ASN A 127 3.79 10.52 8.56
N ASN A 128 3.46 9.91 7.41
CA ASN A 128 2.09 9.52 7.09
C ASN A 128 1.53 8.49 8.07
N ASN A 129 2.28 7.46 8.40
CA ASN A 129 1.81 6.38 9.27
C ASN A 129 1.67 6.84 10.71
N TYR A 130 2.64 7.59 11.23
CA TYR A 130 2.55 8.16 12.57
C TYR A 130 1.43 9.20 12.69
N GLY A 131 1.27 10.06 11.68
CA GLY A 131 0.18 11.03 11.62
C GLY A 131 -1.18 10.36 11.68
N MET A 132 -1.37 9.27 10.92
CA MET A 132 -2.61 8.50 10.94
C MET A 132 -2.84 7.77 12.27
N TYR A 133 -1.78 7.21 12.84
CA TYR A 133 -1.83 6.62 14.19
C TYR A 133 -2.31 7.65 15.24
N LEU A 134 -1.72 8.83 15.28
CA LEU A 134 -2.12 9.91 16.19
C LEU A 134 -3.59 10.29 16.04
N CYS A 135 -4.03 10.42 14.79
CA CYS A 135 -5.43 10.69 14.47
C CYS A 135 -6.36 9.60 15.02
N GLN A 136 -5.99 8.33 14.92
CA GLN A 136 -6.79 7.22 15.47
C GLN A 136 -6.85 7.21 16.99
N ARG A 137 -5.90 7.87 17.66
CA ARG A 137 -5.82 8.01 19.13
C ARG A 137 -6.42 9.32 19.67
N GLY A 138 -7.18 10.07 18.84
CA GLY A 138 -7.82 11.32 19.24
C GLY A 138 -6.86 12.51 19.31
N ARG A 139 -5.69 12.40 18.67
CA ARG A 139 -4.68 13.47 18.56
C ARG A 139 -4.66 14.02 17.13
N GLU A 140 -5.84 14.36 16.61
CA GLU A 140 -6.04 14.70 15.19
C GLU A 140 -5.20 15.90 14.77
N ALA A 141 -5.08 16.93 15.64
CA ALA A 141 -4.30 18.13 15.33
C ALA A 141 -2.81 17.81 15.14
N ASP A 142 -2.25 16.94 15.98
CA ASP A 142 -0.87 16.50 15.84
C ASP A 142 -0.70 15.58 14.65
N GLY A 143 -1.65 14.67 14.44
CA GLY A 143 -1.67 13.78 13.27
C GLY A 143 -1.61 14.56 11.95
N ILE A 144 -2.42 15.61 11.81
CA ILE A 144 -2.42 16.46 10.62
C ILE A 144 -1.05 17.11 10.39
N LYS A 145 -0.34 17.55 11.45
CA LYS A 145 1.00 18.14 11.29
C LYS A 145 1.97 17.16 10.62
N TYR A 146 2.03 15.90 11.09
CA TYR A 146 2.90 14.87 10.48
C TYR A 146 2.47 14.53 9.04
N LEU A 147 1.16 14.42 8.78
CA LEU A 147 0.65 14.19 7.43
C LEU A 147 1.05 15.32 6.47
N LEU A 148 1.10 16.57 6.94
CA LEU A 148 1.55 17.71 6.14
C LEU A 148 3.08 17.73 5.96
N VAL A 149 3.87 17.22 6.90
CA VAL A 149 5.32 17.01 6.71
C VAL A 149 5.56 15.99 5.58
N ALA A 150 4.79 14.90 5.54
CA ALA A 150 4.92 13.89 4.48
C ALA A 150 4.78 14.48 3.07
N VAL A 151 3.81 15.38 2.85
CA VAL A 151 3.55 15.96 1.53
C VAL A 151 4.52 17.07 1.14
N GLN A 152 5.39 17.52 2.05
CA GLN A 152 6.46 18.49 1.74
C GLN A 152 7.65 17.82 1.03
N ASN A 153 7.78 16.49 1.11
CA ASN A 153 8.84 15.77 0.41
C ASN A 153 8.51 15.66 -1.08
N PRO A 154 9.28 16.31 -1.99
CA PRO A 154 9.00 16.29 -3.42
C PRO A 154 9.18 14.90 -4.06
N LEU A 155 9.85 13.98 -3.39
CA LEU A 155 10.06 12.61 -3.86
C LEU A 155 9.00 11.63 -3.34
N TYR A 156 8.01 12.12 -2.60
CA TYR A 156 6.94 11.27 -2.09
C TYR A 156 6.06 10.74 -3.22
N GLN A 157 5.99 9.42 -3.36
CA GLN A 157 5.29 8.76 -4.48
C GLN A 157 3.75 8.84 -4.36
N ASN A 158 3.22 8.99 -3.13
CA ASN A 158 1.78 8.92 -2.86
C ASN A 158 1.29 10.09 -1.98
N PRO A 159 1.55 11.36 -2.34
CA PRO A 159 1.17 12.50 -1.51
C PRO A 159 -0.36 12.63 -1.36
N GLU A 160 -1.15 12.16 -2.32
CA GLU A 160 -2.61 12.11 -2.23
C GLU A 160 -3.09 11.27 -1.04
N ARG A 161 -2.34 10.23 -0.65
CA ARG A 161 -2.65 9.39 0.52
C ARG A 161 -2.61 10.20 1.80
N SER A 162 -1.57 11.02 1.98
CA SER A 162 -1.46 11.87 3.17
C SER A 162 -2.50 12.98 3.19
N PHE A 163 -2.88 13.55 2.04
CA PHE A 163 -4.02 14.48 1.97
C PHE A 163 -5.34 13.81 2.34
N VAL A 164 -5.61 12.60 1.85
CA VAL A 164 -6.80 11.82 2.25
C VAL A 164 -6.81 11.60 3.75
N ASN A 165 -5.68 11.16 4.33
CA ASN A 165 -5.57 10.91 5.76
C ASN A 165 -5.77 12.20 6.58
N ALA A 166 -5.21 13.34 6.14
CA ALA A 166 -5.43 14.64 6.77
C ALA A 166 -6.92 15.06 6.72
N GLY A 167 -7.59 14.82 5.60
CA GLY A 167 -9.02 15.06 5.46
C GLY A 167 -9.86 14.20 6.42
N VAL A 168 -9.52 12.91 6.54
CA VAL A 168 -10.17 12.02 7.51
C VAL A 168 -9.95 12.51 8.95
N CYS A 169 -8.74 12.91 9.30
CA CYS A 169 -8.42 13.47 10.61
C CYS A 169 -9.21 14.75 10.89
N ALA A 170 -9.28 15.66 9.92
CA ALA A 170 -10.06 16.91 10.03
C ALA A 170 -11.56 16.63 10.25
N ARG A 171 -12.13 15.64 9.52
CA ARG A 171 -13.52 15.20 9.73
C ARG A 171 -13.76 14.66 11.15
N ARG A 172 -12.84 13.84 11.68
CA ARG A 172 -12.96 13.31 13.05
C ARG A 172 -12.99 14.42 14.09
N ARG A 173 -12.26 15.51 13.82
CA ARG A 173 -12.28 16.71 14.66
C ARG A 173 -13.51 17.60 14.45
N GLY A 174 -14.38 17.29 13.49
CA GLY A 174 -15.54 18.08 13.13
C GLY A 174 -15.24 19.25 12.20
N ASP A 175 -14.01 19.39 11.72
CA ASP A 175 -13.57 20.46 10.80
C ASP A 175 -13.82 20.04 9.34
N ASN A 176 -15.10 20.12 8.93
CA ASN A 176 -15.51 19.72 7.59
C ASN A 176 -14.93 20.64 6.49
N ALA A 177 -14.65 21.91 6.80
CA ALA A 177 -14.07 22.84 5.84
C ALA A 177 -12.61 22.46 5.52
N ALA A 178 -11.78 22.21 6.55
CA ALA A 178 -10.44 21.71 6.36
C ALA A 178 -10.41 20.33 5.69
N ALA A 179 -11.35 19.45 6.06
CA ALA A 179 -11.47 18.13 5.45
C ALA A 179 -11.73 18.24 3.94
N GLN A 180 -12.65 19.09 3.53
CA GLN A 180 -12.94 19.33 2.12
C GLN A 180 -11.71 19.85 1.36
N ASP A 181 -10.95 20.81 1.91
CA ASP A 181 -9.72 21.32 1.30
C ASP A 181 -8.71 20.17 1.10
N PHE A 182 -8.47 19.34 2.11
CA PHE A 182 -7.53 18.22 1.98
C PHE A 182 -7.99 17.19 0.94
N PHE A 183 -9.27 16.83 0.88
CA PHE A 183 -9.76 15.92 -0.15
C PHE A 183 -9.68 16.52 -1.56
N LEU A 184 -9.90 17.82 -1.71
CA LEU A 184 -9.70 18.53 -2.98
C LEU A 184 -8.23 18.49 -3.41
N ARG A 185 -7.29 18.71 -2.49
CA ARG A 185 -5.86 18.52 -2.78
C ARG A 185 -5.52 17.09 -3.17
N ALA A 186 -6.11 16.09 -2.50
CA ALA A 186 -5.91 14.70 -2.87
C ALA A 186 -6.34 14.41 -4.32
N ILE A 187 -7.52 14.91 -4.76
CA ILE A 187 -7.97 14.73 -6.15
C ILE A 187 -7.29 15.68 -7.15
N ALA A 188 -6.62 16.73 -6.70
CA ALA A 188 -5.76 17.54 -7.57
C ALA A 188 -4.48 16.78 -7.94
N VAL A 189 -3.92 15.99 -6.99
CA VAL A 189 -2.76 15.12 -7.24
C VAL A 189 -3.17 13.87 -8.01
N ARG A 190 -4.20 13.17 -7.56
CA ARG A 190 -4.74 11.97 -8.19
C ARG A 190 -6.24 12.13 -8.46
N PRO A 191 -6.63 12.54 -9.67
CA PRO A 191 -8.02 12.91 -9.99
C PRO A 191 -9.07 11.84 -9.69
N ASN A 192 -8.67 10.58 -9.75
CA ASN A 192 -9.54 9.43 -9.53
C ASN A 192 -9.24 8.70 -8.20
N GLN A 193 -8.80 9.44 -7.16
CA GLN A 193 -8.61 8.87 -5.82
C GLN A 193 -9.97 8.50 -5.20
N PRO A 194 -10.30 7.20 -5.07
CA PRO A 194 -11.67 6.79 -4.74
C PRO A 194 -12.14 7.27 -3.37
N GLN A 195 -11.25 7.16 -2.36
CA GLN A 195 -11.60 7.55 -1.00
C GLN A 195 -11.87 9.06 -0.89
N ALA A 196 -11.07 9.91 -1.56
CA ALA A 196 -11.30 11.36 -1.58
C ALA A 196 -12.61 11.71 -2.27
N LEU A 197 -12.92 11.06 -3.42
CA LEU A 197 -14.17 11.27 -4.15
C LEU A 197 -15.39 10.89 -3.31
N TYR A 198 -15.33 9.75 -2.60
CA TYR A 198 -16.40 9.35 -1.67
C TYR A 198 -16.60 10.37 -0.54
N GLN A 199 -15.51 10.79 0.09
CA GLN A 199 -15.58 11.76 1.19
C GLN A 199 -16.12 13.12 0.74
N LEU A 200 -15.74 13.59 -0.47
CA LEU A 200 -16.27 14.82 -1.06
C LEU A 200 -17.75 14.69 -1.40
N ALA A 201 -18.19 13.52 -1.90
CA ALA A 201 -19.61 13.26 -2.17
C ALA A 201 -20.43 13.29 -0.88
N ASP A 202 -19.92 12.68 0.19
CA ASP A 202 -20.60 12.65 1.48
C ASP A 202 -20.68 14.04 2.14
N LEU A 203 -19.59 14.82 2.09
CA LEU A 203 -19.58 16.22 2.55
C LEU A 203 -20.54 17.09 1.74
N ALA A 204 -20.58 16.91 0.43
CA ALA A 204 -21.52 17.64 -0.45
C ALA A 204 -22.97 17.26 -0.14
N TYR A 205 -23.25 15.98 0.09
CA TYR A 205 -24.59 15.53 0.53
C TYR A 205 -24.98 16.15 1.86
N ALA A 206 -24.08 16.12 2.85
CA ALA A 206 -24.32 16.69 4.18
C ALA A 206 -24.59 18.21 4.14
N SER A 207 -23.99 18.92 3.19
CA SER A 207 -24.25 20.36 2.95
C SER A 207 -25.40 20.65 1.99
N ALA A 208 -26.22 19.67 1.67
CA ALA A 208 -27.34 19.73 0.71
C ALA A 208 -26.93 20.12 -0.74
N ASN A 209 -25.63 20.04 -1.07
CA ASN A 209 -25.14 20.20 -2.44
C ASN A 209 -25.26 18.86 -3.20
N TYR A 210 -26.49 18.44 -3.49
CA TYR A 210 -26.76 17.12 -4.09
C TYR A 210 -26.19 16.99 -5.51
N ALA A 211 -26.19 18.08 -6.28
CA ALA A 211 -25.58 18.08 -7.62
C ALA A 211 -24.05 17.87 -7.56
N GLY A 212 -23.39 18.51 -6.59
CA GLY A 212 -21.97 18.26 -6.33
C GLY A 212 -21.69 16.82 -5.89
N ALA A 213 -22.51 16.29 -4.97
CA ALA A 213 -22.43 14.90 -4.52
C ALA A 213 -22.56 13.91 -5.68
N GLN A 214 -23.56 14.10 -6.56
CA GLN A 214 -23.74 13.27 -7.76
C GLN A 214 -22.53 13.35 -8.69
N GLY A 215 -21.94 14.54 -8.86
CA GLY A 215 -20.75 14.73 -9.68
C GLY A 215 -19.54 13.91 -9.17
N TYR A 216 -19.29 13.93 -7.86
CA TYR A 216 -18.24 13.11 -7.26
C TYR A 216 -18.53 11.61 -7.33
N LEU A 217 -19.77 11.18 -7.09
CA LEU A 217 -20.16 9.77 -7.20
C LEU A 217 -20.01 9.24 -8.62
N ARG A 218 -20.33 10.04 -9.63
CA ARG A 218 -20.13 9.67 -11.04
C ARG A 218 -18.64 9.46 -11.36
N ARG A 219 -17.76 10.33 -10.88
CA ARG A 219 -16.31 10.15 -11.01
C ARG A 219 -15.84 8.91 -10.26
N LEU A 220 -16.35 8.68 -9.05
CA LEU A 220 -16.03 7.49 -8.26
C LEU A 220 -16.41 6.20 -8.99
N ALA A 221 -17.58 6.14 -9.61
CA ALA A 221 -18.04 4.98 -10.39
C ALA A 221 -17.13 4.65 -11.60
N GLN A 222 -16.41 5.64 -12.13
CA GLN A 222 -15.42 5.44 -13.19
C GLN A 222 -14.06 4.95 -12.62
N ALA A 223 -13.79 5.22 -11.35
CA ALA A 223 -12.50 4.95 -10.71
C ALA A 223 -12.45 3.60 -9.98
N ALA A 224 -13.57 3.14 -9.44
CA ALA A 224 -13.65 1.95 -8.62
C ALA A 224 -15.05 1.30 -8.69
N GLN A 225 -15.08 0.01 -8.37
CA GLN A 225 -16.37 -0.67 -8.15
C GLN A 225 -17.05 -0.13 -6.89
N ALA A 226 -18.35 0.11 -6.97
CA ALA A 226 -19.13 0.59 -5.84
C ALA A 226 -19.31 -0.52 -4.80
N ASN A 227 -19.04 -0.19 -3.54
CA ASN A 227 -19.44 -1.00 -2.39
C ASN A 227 -20.83 -0.57 -1.89
N ALA A 228 -21.33 -1.22 -0.84
CA ALA A 228 -22.65 -0.93 -0.28
C ALA A 228 -22.80 0.52 0.19
N GLU A 229 -21.77 1.10 0.81
CA GLU A 229 -21.79 2.50 1.30
C GLU A 229 -21.89 3.51 0.16
N VAL A 230 -21.15 3.28 -0.94
CA VAL A 230 -21.20 4.15 -2.13
C VAL A 230 -22.57 4.08 -2.79
N LEU A 231 -23.13 2.87 -2.97
CA LEU A 231 -24.48 2.70 -3.53
C LEU A 231 -25.53 3.35 -2.64
N TRP A 232 -25.39 3.22 -1.33
CA TRP A 232 -26.30 3.84 -0.37
C TRP A 232 -26.28 5.37 -0.45
N LEU A 233 -25.09 5.96 -0.50
CA LEU A 233 -24.97 7.40 -0.69
C LEU A 233 -25.58 7.84 -2.03
N ALA A 234 -25.35 7.08 -3.11
CA ALA A 234 -25.93 7.38 -4.42
C ALA A 234 -27.46 7.33 -4.39
N ILE A 235 -28.08 6.32 -3.76
CA ILE A 235 -29.54 6.23 -3.58
C ILE A 235 -30.06 7.47 -2.86
N ARG A 236 -29.42 7.88 -1.76
CA ARG A 236 -29.85 9.07 -1.00
C ARG A 236 -29.74 10.35 -1.81
N VAL A 237 -28.67 10.51 -2.59
CA VAL A 237 -28.45 11.67 -3.47
C VAL A 237 -29.52 11.72 -4.54
N GLU A 238 -29.76 10.63 -5.29
CA GLU A 238 -30.75 10.58 -6.36
C GLU A 238 -32.21 10.85 -5.83
N ARG A 239 -32.52 10.30 -4.66
CA ARG A 239 -33.78 10.55 -3.97
C ARG A 239 -33.96 12.02 -3.62
N ARG A 240 -32.92 12.68 -3.07
CA ARG A 240 -32.97 14.13 -2.76
C ARG A 240 -33.07 15.00 -4.00
N MET A 241 -32.60 14.52 -5.13
CA MET A 241 -32.73 15.19 -6.44
C MET A 241 -34.04 14.89 -7.17
N GLY A 242 -34.87 13.97 -6.66
CA GLY A 242 -36.10 13.53 -7.33
C GLY A 242 -35.86 12.66 -8.56
N ASN A 243 -34.66 12.12 -8.74
CA ASN A 243 -34.31 11.24 -9.86
C ASN A 243 -34.72 9.78 -9.57
N ALA A 244 -35.99 9.45 -9.79
CA ALA A 244 -36.55 8.12 -9.53
C ALA A 244 -35.85 7.00 -10.33
N ILE A 245 -35.37 7.29 -11.55
CA ILE A 245 -34.68 6.30 -12.40
C ILE A 245 -33.31 5.96 -11.78
N GLY A 246 -32.54 6.97 -11.39
CA GLY A 246 -31.23 6.79 -10.73
C GLY A 246 -31.36 6.05 -9.39
N GLU A 247 -32.34 6.47 -8.56
CA GLU A 247 -32.66 5.82 -7.29
C GLU A 247 -32.99 4.34 -7.47
N ALA A 248 -33.83 3.98 -8.43
CA ALA A 248 -34.21 2.60 -8.72
C ALA A 248 -33.01 1.76 -9.19
N SER A 249 -32.19 2.32 -10.06
CA SER A 249 -30.99 1.65 -10.57
C SER A 249 -30.01 1.30 -9.45
N TYR A 250 -29.65 2.26 -8.58
CA TYR A 250 -28.74 2.00 -7.46
C TYR A 250 -29.37 1.09 -6.40
N THR A 251 -30.68 1.20 -6.18
CA THR A 251 -31.44 0.30 -5.31
C THR A 251 -31.35 -1.16 -5.78
N GLN A 252 -31.51 -1.40 -7.07
CA GLN A 252 -31.38 -2.73 -7.65
C GLN A 252 -29.95 -3.28 -7.47
N GLN A 253 -28.93 -2.45 -7.71
CA GLN A 253 -27.55 -2.85 -7.53
C GLN A 253 -27.23 -3.20 -6.06
N LEU A 254 -27.69 -2.39 -5.11
CA LEU A 254 -27.48 -2.63 -3.69
C LEU A 254 -28.12 -3.96 -3.24
N ARG A 255 -29.37 -4.20 -3.60
CA ARG A 255 -30.09 -5.44 -3.27
C ARG A 255 -29.46 -6.68 -3.90
N LYS A 256 -28.96 -6.56 -5.14
CA LYS A 256 -28.37 -7.68 -5.88
C LYS A 256 -26.98 -8.03 -5.37
N ASN A 257 -26.14 -7.02 -5.15
CA ASN A 257 -24.70 -7.22 -4.91
C ASN A 257 -24.36 -7.29 -3.42
N PHE A 258 -25.19 -6.67 -2.56
CA PHE A 258 -24.93 -6.52 -1.12
C PHE A 258 -26.19 -6.77 -0.27
N PRO A 259 -26.91 -7.89 -0.46
CA PRO A 259 -28.21 -8.14 0.20
C PRO A 259 -28.12 -8.17 1.73
N GLU A 260 -26.97 -8.61 2.27
CA GLU A 260 -26.75 -8.75 3.72
C GLU A 260 -26.14 -7.49 4.37
N SER A 261 -25.96 -6.38 3.61
CA SER A 261 -25.34 -5.18 4.14
C SER A 261 -26.31 -4.40 5.04
N LYS A 262 -25.75 -3.62 5.98
CA LYS A 262 -26.54 -2.68 6.80
C LYS A 262 -27.28 -1.64 5.97
N GLU A 263 -26.73 -1.28 4.80
CA GLU A 263 -27.32 -0.37 3.84
C GLU A 263 -28.56 -0.97 3.16
N ALA A 264 -28.50 -2.26 2.79
CA ALA A 264 -29.66 -2.98 2.27
C ALA A 264 -30.77 -3.10 3.32
N ALA A 265 -30.41 -3.35 4.57
CA ALA A 265 -31.35 -3.37 5.69
C ALA A 265 -31.96 -1.97 5.95
N ALA A 266 -31.16 -0.90 5.87
CA ALA A 266 -31.66 0.47 5.98
C ALA A 266 -32.63 0.84 4.86
N LEU A 267 -32.31 0.44 3.62
CA LEU A 267 -33.17 0.60 2.46
C LEU A 267 -34.52 -0.11 2.64
N GLN A 268 -34.49 -1.37 3.10
CA GLN A 268 -35.70 -2.16 3.33
C GLN A 268 -36.56 -1.56 4.44
N ALA A 269 -35.96 -0.98 5.45
CA ALA A 269 -36.64 -0.29 6.55
C ALA A 269 -37.08 1.14 6.20
N GLY A 270 -36.78 1.65 4.99
CA GLY A 270 -37.10 3.02 4.57
C GLY A 270 -36.34 4.11 5.35
N ARG A 271 -35.20 3.79 5.98
CA ARG A 271 -34.41 4.72 6.78
C ARG A 271 -33.33 5.37 5.92
N PHE A 272 -33.62 6.54 5.38
CA PHE A 272 -32.73 7.27 4.45
C PHE A 272 -31.92 8.39 5.11
N GLU A 273 -31.97 8.49 6.42
CA GLU A 273 -31.24 9.50 7.18
C GLU A 273 -29.80 9.05 7.55
#